data_d6995110588ffa931dae28f1e4ec3652
#
_entry.id   d6995110588ffa931dae28f1e4ec3652
#
_cell.length_a   1.000
_cell.length_b   1.000
_cell.length_c   1.000
_cell.angle_alpha   90.00
_cell.angle_beta   90.00
_cell.angle_gamma   90.00
#
_symmetry.space_group_name_H-M   'P 1'
#
loop_
_entity.id
_entity.type
_entity.pdbx_description
1 polymer ?
#
loop_
_entity_poly.entity_id
_entity_poly.type
_entity_poly.pdbx_seq_one_letter_code
_entity_poly.pdbx_strand_id
1 'polypeptide(L)'
;SDLPCFHNGELVGFAANRAHWVDIGGVRQGFGSYGSSDIYAEGIQMRSLKIYEAGKRNETLWQIIRDNTRYPDSALGDLRAQIASCQLGARRYGELIARYGRDTVEACIAKVWDQAEASARAVVEKIPDGDYEAESLLDNDGRTLDKPLRVKVKVRIRGSQMTVDFSEMNPQTPGPLNSGRGGGIAGARVAFKALTSPDLDVNEGCFRPLEVVLPEGTMLSAKPPSALGLWSIALPTVIDTILKALAPAVPHLVPAAHKGDMGGCSFFGFRDDGSRFLLMNIFGGGWGGRPNEDGEDAAVSVCQGDVRNTPVELQEIKYPVLVEAHALRPDSGGDGKHRGGLGLELTYRLLQ
;
A
#
# COMPACT_ATOMS: atom_id res chain seq x y z
N SER A 1 -9.04 10.08 6.01
CA SER A 1 -9.69 11.02 6.94
C SER A 1 -8.64 11.73 7.76
N ASP A 2 -8.75 13.06 7.88
CA ASP A 2 -7.83 13.89 8.64
C ASP A 2 -8.64 14.74 9.61
N LEU A 3 -8.20 14.82 10.87
CA LEU A 3 -8.81 15.61 11.94
C LEU A 3 -7.77 16.56 12.51
N PRO A 4 -7.99 17.89 12.51
CA PRO A 4 -7.09 18.83 13.15
C PRO A 4 -7.13 18.67 14.69
N CYS A 5 -5.96 18.66 15.29
CA CYS A 5 -5.79 18.59 16.75
C CYS A 5 -5.50 19.98 17.28
N PHE A 6 -6.31 20.44 18.24
CA PHE A 6 -6.15 21.75 18.87
C PHE A 6 -5.81 21.60 20.35
N HIS A 7 -4.95 22.50 20.85
CA HIS A 7 -4.66 22.67 22.27
C HIS A 7 -4.73 24.16 22.62
N ASN A 8 -5.55 24.52 23.58
CA ASN A 8 -5.80 25.94 23.98
C ASN A 8 -6.15 26.86 22.79
N GLY A 9 -6.91 26.33 21.79
CA GLY A 9 -7.31 27.07 20.59
C GLY A 9 -6.27 27.16 19.48
N GLU A 10 -5.07 26.66 19.69
CA GLU A 10 -4.00 26.60 18.67
C GLU A 10 -3.97 25.22 17.99
N LEU A 11 -3.75 25.21 16.67
CA LEU A 11 -3.53 24.01 15.92
C LEU A 11 -2.15 23.41 16.25
N VAL A 12 -2.13 22.18 16.76
CA VAL A 12 -0.89 21.49 17.17
C VAL A 12 -0.55 20.28 16.31
N GLY A 13 -1.43 19.87 15.40
CA GLY A 13 -1.18 18.74 14.51
C GLY A 13 -2.46 18.21 13.86
N PHE A 14 -2.34 17.05 13.23
CA PHE A 14 -3.44 16.33 12.60
C PHE A 14 -3.40 14.86 12.98
N ALA A 15 -4.55 14.32 13.33
CA ALA A 15 -4.73 12.87 13.37
C ALA A 15 -5.27 12.41 12.01
N ALA A 16 -4.53 11.52 11.35
CA ALA A 16 -4.89 11.04 10.02
C ALA A 16 -4.95 9.52 9.97
N ASN A 17 -5.89 8.98 9.22
CA ASN A 17 -5.87 7.58 8.84
C ASN A 17 -6.30 7.38 7.40
N ARG A 18 -5.91 6.23 6.86
CA ARG A 18 -6.28 5.80 5.52
C ARG A 18 -6.71 4.34 5.56
N ALA A 19 -7.89 4.06 5.01
CA ALA A 19 -8.42 2.72 4.87
C ALA A 19 -9.16 2.59 3.55
N HIS A 20 -9.14 1.38 2.98
CA HIS A 20 -9.95 1.05 1.81
C HIS A 20 -11.40 0.82 2.23
N TRP A 21 -12.31 1.22 1.36
CA TRP A 21 -13.72 0.84 1.45
C TRP A 21 -14.01 -0.29 0.48
N VAL A 22 -14.98 -1.12 0.86
CA VAL A 22 -15.38 -2.28 0.08
C VAL A 22 -15.93 -1.93 -1.31
N ASP A 23 -16.56 -0.75 -1.45
CA ASP A 23 -17.12 -0.24 -2.69
C ASP A 23 -17.25 1.30 -2.63
N ILE A 24 -16.94 1.94 -3.73
CA ILE A 24 -17.06 3.40 -3.91
C ILE A 24 -17.84 3.77 -5.18
N GLY A 25 -18.66 2.85 -5.69
CA GLY A 25 -19.59 3.12 -6.79
C GLY A 25 -18.99 3.12 -8.21
N GLY A 26 -17.79 2.56 -8.37
CA GLY A 26 -17.19 2.37 -9.70
C GLY A 26 -17.96 1.39 -10.58
N VAL A 27 -17.55 1.26 -11.85
CA VAL A 27 -18.17 0.35 -12.83
C VAL A 27 -18.15 -1.10 -12.34
N ARG A 28 -17.10 -1.50 -11.62
CA ARG A 28 -16.98 -2.82 -10.99
C ARG A 28 -17.00 -2.69 -9.48
N GLN A 29 -17.56 -3.67 -8.81
CA GLN A 29 -17.53 -3.76 -7.34
C GLN A 29 -16.31 -4.55 -6.88
N GLY A 30 -15.89 -4.31 -5.66
CA GLY A 30 -14.70 -4.93 -5.07
C GLY A 30 -13.42 -4.17 -5.37
N PHE A 31 -12.30 -4.85 -5.14
CA PHE A 31 -10.97 -4.28 -5.25
C PHE A 31 -10.46 -4.35 -6.70
N GLY A 32 -10.10 -3.21 -7.25
CA GLY A 32 -9.52 -3.09 -8.57
C GLY A 32 -10.54 -2.97 -9.71
N SER A 33 -10.34 -1.97 -10.54
CA SER A 33 -11.14 -1.73 -11.75
C SER A 33 -10.40 -2.25 -12.97
N TYR A 34 -10.40 -3.55 -13.18
CA TYR A 34 -9.79 -4.14 -14.37
C TYR A 34 -10.44 -3.58 -15.64
N GLY A 35 -9.61 -3.05 -16.55
CA GLY A 35 -10.04 -2.50 -17.80
C GLY A 35 -10.62 -1.08 -17.75
N SER A 36 -10.57 -0.38 -16.60
CA SER A 36 -10.91 1.05 -16.55
C SER A 36 -9.91 1.87 -17.38
N SER A 37 -10.41 2.92 -18.02
CA SER A 37 -9.63 3.83 -18.86
C SER A 37 -9.42 5.19 -18.21
N ASP A 38 -10.20 5.50 -17.20
CA ASP A 38 -10.18 6.78 -16.52
C ASP A 38 -10.68 6.66 -15.08
N ILE A 39 -10.34 7.64 -14.27
CA ILE A 39 -10.66 7.67 -12.83
C ILE A 39 -12.16 7.80 -12.55
N TYR A 40 -12.95 8.28 -13.50
CA TYR A 40 -14.41 8.43 -13.31
C TYR A 40 -15.12 7.09 -13.31
N ALA A 41 -14.57 6.09 -14.01
CA ALA A 41 -15.06 4.72 -14.00
C ALA A 41 -14.76 3.99 -12.67
N GLU A 42 -13.87 4.53 -11.84
CA GLU A 42 -13.40 3.88 -10.61
C GLU A 42 -14.20 4.26 -9.36
N GLY A 43 -15.10 5.21 -9.45
CA GLY A 43 -16.04 5.56 -8.38
C GLY A 43 -15.98 7.01 -7.93
N ILE A 44 -16.61 7.28 -6.77
CA ILE A 44 -16.72 8.63 -6.21
C ILE A 44 -15.35 9.20 -5.87
N GLN A 45 -15.08 10.40 -6.34
CA GLN A 45 -13.90 11.17 -5.94
C GLN A 45 -14.30 12.22 -4.90
N MET A 46 -13.67 12.16 -3.73
CA MET A 46 -13.84 13.12 -2.65
C MET A 46 -12.52 13.83 -2.37
N ARG A 47 -12.43 15.11 -2.72
CA ARG A 47 -11.20 15.89 -2.53
C ARG A 47 -11.44 16.95 -1.46
N SER A 48 -10.76 16.82 -0.32
CA SER A 48 -10.76 17.81 0.77
C SER A 48 -12.17 18.24 1.22
N LEU A 49 -13.12 17.29 1.25
CA LEU A 49 -14.49 17.58 1.69
C LEU A 49 -14.58 17.49 3.21
N LYS A 50 -15.26 18.44 3.82
CA LYS A 50 -15.53 18.44 5.25
C LYS A 50 -16.67 17.47 5.57
N ILE A 51 -16.35 16.35 6.19
CA ILE A 51 -17.30 15.35 6.69
C ILE A 51 -18.03 15.87 7.92
N TYR A 52 -17.33 16.66 8.74
CA TYR A 52 -17.85 17.42 9.86
C TYR A 52 -17.37 18.87 9.75
N GLU A 53 -18.21 19.81 10.13
CA GLU A 53 -17.85 21.23 10.26
C GLU A 53 -18.34 21.75 11.59
N ALA A 54 -17.43 22.31 12.38
CA ALA A 54 -17.71 22.80 13.74
C ALA A 54 -18.48 21.76 14.62
N GLY A 55 -18.08 20.50 14.53
CA GLY A 55 -18.71 19.39 15.27
C GLY A 55 -20.04 18.88 14.69
N LYS A 56 -20.55 19.50 13.63
CA LYS A 56 -21.80 19.08 12.98
C LYS A 56 -21.50 18.21 11.76
N ARG A 57 -22.21 17.09 11.64
CA ARG A 57 -22.08 16.18 10.52
C ARG A 57 -22.66 16.82 9.24
N ASN A 58 -21.95 16.68 8.11
CA ASN A 58 -22.45 17.08 6.81
C ASN A 58 -23.40 16.00 6.25
N GLU A 59 -24.69 16.11 6.55
CA GLU A 59 -25.70 15.12 6.16
C GLU A 59 -25.78 14.92 4.64
N THR A 60 -25.60 15.98 3.86
CA THR A 60 -25.62 15.88 2.39
C THR A 60 -24.51 14.98 1.88
N LEU A 61 -23.28 15.13 2.40
CA LEU A 61 -22.17 14.28 2.01
C LEU A 61 -22.39 12.80 2.40
N TRP A 62 -22.96 12.57 3.59
CA TRP A 62 -23.30 11.22 4.03
C TRP A 62 -24.38 10.59 3.14
N GLN A 63 -25.36 11.36 2.70
CA GLN A 63 -26.38 10.89 1.77
C GLN A 63 -25.76 10.59 0.38
N ILE A 64 -24.88 11.44 -0.14
CA ILE A 64 -24.17 11.19 -1.41
C ILE A 64 -23.37 9.86 -1.32
N ILE A 65 -22.65 9.62 -0.23
CA ILE A 65 -21.92 8.37 -0.05
C ILE A 65 -22.89 7.17 -0.02
N ARG A 66 -23.97 7.28 0.74
CA ARG A 66 -24.99 6.23 0.84
C ARG A 66 -25.58 5.84 -0.52
N ASP A 67 -25.92 6.83 -1.32
CA ASP A 67 -26.64 6.63 -2.59
C ASP A 67 -25.74 6.18 -3.73
N ASN A 68 -24.42 6.32 -3.58
CA ASN A 68 -23.45 6.02 -4.62
C ASN A 68 -22.56 4.81 -4.29
N THR A 69 -22.87 4.03 -3.27
CA THR A 69 -22.20 2.75 -2.99
C THR A 69 -23.21 1.60 -2.99
N ARG A 70 -22.76 0.40 -3.37
CA ARG A 70 -23.59 -0.81 -3.38
C ARG A 70 -23.73 -1.44 -2.00
N TYR A 71 -22.85 -1.05 -1.06
CA TYR A 71 -22.77 -1.56 0.32
C TYR A 71 -22.74 -0.39 1.31
N PRO A 72 -23.83 0.42 1.37
CA PRO A 72 -23.84 1.67 2.13
C PRO A 72 -23.58 1.49 3.62
N ASP A 73 -24.09 0.42 4.23
CA ASP A 73 -23.89 0.18 5.66
C ASP A 73 -22.42 -0.14 5.98
N SER A 74 -21.74 -0.92 5.13
CA SER A 74 -20.31 -1.18 5.25
C SER A 74 -19.49 0.09 5.05
N ALA A 75 -19.71 0.83 3.96
CA ALA A 75 -18.96 2.05 3.66
C ALA A 75 -19.13 3.13 4.74
N LEU A 76 -20.36 3.35 5.23
CA LEU A 76 -20.62 4.29 6.31
C LEU A 76 -20.12 3.76 7.67
N GLY A 77 -20.08 2.45 7.87
CA GLY A 77 -19.44 1.81 9.02
C GLY A 77 -17.95 2.08 9.05
N ASP A 78 -17.27 1.84 7.95
CA ASP A 78 -15.84 2.11 7.77
C ASP A 78 -15.53 3.60 7.96
N LEU A 79 -16.35 4.49 7.39
CA LEU A 79 -16.19 5.93 7.60
C LEU A 79 -16.31 6.33 9.07
N ARG A 80 -17.28 5.78 9.81
CA ARG A 80 -17.42 6.01 11.26
C ARG A 80 -16.19 5.52 12.03
N ALA A 81 -15.67 4.34 11.69
CA ALA A 81 -14.47 3.78 12.30
C ALA A 81 -13.24 4.67 12.05
N GLN A 82 -13.07 5.16 10.82
CA GLN A 82 -12.01 6.10 10.48
C GLN A 82 -12.10 7.42 11.27
N ILE A 83 -13.31 7.97 11.42
CA ILE A 83 -13.54 9.19 12.21
C ILE A 83 -13.22 8.93 13.68
N ALA A 84 -13.70 7.84 14.26
CA ALA A 84 -13.46 7.47 15.65
C ALA A 84 -11.95 7.27 15.93
N SER A 85 -11.23 6.66 15.00
CA SER A 85 -9.77 6.51 15.08
C SER A 85 -9.06 7.86 15.11
N CYS A 86 -9.40 8.79 14.21
CA CYS A 86 -8.84 10.14 14.22
C CYS A 86 -9.16 10.91 15.53
N GLN A 87 -10.41 10.79 16.02
CA GLN A 87 -10.82 11.40 17.30
C GLN A 87 -10.03 10.82 18.48
N LEU A 88 -9.79 9.52 18.50
CA LEU A 88 -8.96 8.87 19.51
C LEU A 88 -7.51 9.40 19.45
N GLY A 89 -6.93 9.46 18.26
CA GLY A 89 -5.58 9.99 18.03
C GLY A 89 -5.43 11.43 18.52
N ALA A 90 -6.36 12.31 18.13
CA ALA A 90 -6.37 13.71 18.56
C ALA A 90 -6.48 13.86 20.09
N ARG A 91 -7.37 13.06 20.71
CA ARG A 91 -7.51 13.04 22.18
C ARG A 91 -6.22 12.59 22.86
N ARG A 92 -5.62 11.48 22.42
CA ARG A 92 -4.37 10.96 23.01
C ARG A 92 -3.22 11.92 22.84
N TYR A 93 -3.12 12.62 21.72
CA TYR A 93 -2.13 13.65 21.52
C TYR A 93 -2.34 14.83 22.47
N GLY A 94 -3.59 15.27 22.65
CA GLY A 94 -3.93 16.30 23.64
C GLY A 94 -3.61 15.89 25.08
N GLU A 95 -3.84 14.63 25.48
CA GLU A 95 -3.47 14.09 26.78
C GLU A 95 -1.96 14.12 27.02
N LEU A 96 -1.14 13.82 26.00
CA LEU A 96 0.33 13.94 26.08
C LEU A 96 0.75 15.38 26.31
N ILE A 97 0.20 16.33 25.53
CA ILE A 97 0.51 17.76 25.69
C ILE A 97 0.08 18.27 27.08
N ALA A 98 -1.11 17.87 27.55
CA ALA A 98 -1.59 18.25 28.88
C ALA A 98 -0.70 17.72 30.01
N ARG A 99 -0.15 16.50 29.84
CA ARG A 99 0.69 15.84 30.84
C ARG A 99 2.12 16.36 30.87
N TYR A 100 2.72 16.63 29.74
CA TYR A 100 4.16 16.92 29.64
C TYR A 100 4.48 18.34 29.16
N GLY A 101 3.50 19.10 28.75
CA GLY A 101 3.66 20.39 28.09
C GLY A 101 3.98 20.27 26.60
N ARG A 102 3.53 21.25 25.82
CA ARG A 102 3.70 21.28 24.37
C ARG A 102 5.17 21.21 23.95
N ASP A 103 6.00 22.09 24.53
CA ASP A 103 7.42 22.20 24.16
C ASP A 103 8.17 20.89 24.41
N THR A 104 7.84 20.18 25.49
CA THR A 104 8.42 18.86 25.78
C THR A 104 8.01 17.82 24.74
N VAL A 105 6.72 17.78 24.36
CA VAL A 105 6.22 16.84 23.37
C VAL A 105 6.85 17.10 22.01
N GLU A 106 6.91 18.37 21.56
CA GLU A 106 7.54 18.75 20.29
C GLU A 106 9.05 18.43 20.29
N ALA A 107 9.75 18.70 21.37
CA ALA A 107 11.17 18.34 21.53
C ALA A 107 11.39 16.81 21.47
N CYS A 108 10.50 16.03 22.09
CA CYS A 108 10.56 14.57 22.01
C CYS A 108 10.33 14.06 20.58
N ILE A 109 9.36 14.63 19.86
CA ILE A 109 9.10 14.28 18.45
C ILE A 109 10.34 14.59 17.59
N ALA A 110 10.92 15.78 17.73
CA ALA A 110 12.14 16.16 17.02
C ALA A 110 13.29 15.18 17.32
N LYS A 111 13.48 14.83 18.59
CA LYS A 111 14.50 13.86 19.00
C LYS A 111 14.31 12.47 18.42
N VAL A 112 13.07 11.97 18.37
CA VAL A 112 12.73 10.69 17.74
C VAL A 112 13.06 10.73 16.24
N TRP A 113 12.75 11.82 15.56
CA TRP A 113 13.09 11.98 14.14
C TRP A 113 14.60 12.02 13.89
N ASP A 114 15.34 12.76 14.72
CA ASP A 114 16.81 12.85 14.62
C ASP A 114 17.49 11.50 14.86
N GLN A 115 16.98 10.73 15.83
CA GLN A 115 17.47 9.37 16.08
C GLN A 115 17.18 8.42 14.91
N ALA A 116 15.97 8.49 14.33
CA ALA A 116 15.59 7.68 13.18
C ALA A 116 16.42 8.05 11.92
N GLU A 117 16.65 9.35 11.70
CA GLU A 117 17.54 9.83 10.64
C GLU A 117 18.97 9.32 10.82
N ALA A 118 19.55 9.48 12.00
CA ALA A 118 20.90 9.04 12.29
C ALA A 118 21.07 7.52 12.04
N SER A 119 20.09 6.73 12.47
CA SER A 119 20.08 5.27 12.24
C SER A 119 20.03 4.94 10.76
N ALA A 120 19.18 5.60 9.99
CA ALA A 120 19.07 5.37 8.55
C ALA A 120 20.35 5.79 7.81
N ARG A 121 20.94 6.95 8.14
CA ARG A 121 22.20 7.43 7.56
C ARG A 121 23.34 6.47 7.83
N ALA A 122 23.46 5.94 9.04
CA ALA A 122 24.52 5.00 9.43
C ALA A 122 24.47 3.68 8.63
N VAL A 123 23.30 3.30 8.10
CA VAL A 123 23.19 2.16 7.18
C VAL A 123 23.55 2.56 5.77
N VAL A 124 23.04 3.70 5.27
CA VAL A 124 23.33 4.18 3.91
C VAL A 124 24.83 4.40 3.72
N GLU A 125 25.56 4.94 4.70
CA GLU A 125 27.01 5.13 4.66
C GLU A 125 27.83 3.84 4.47
N LYS A 126 27.24 2.68 4.77
CA LYS A 126 27.89 1.38 4.57
C LYS A 126 27.68 0.85 3.14
N ILE A 127 26.80 1.44 2.38
CA ILE A 127 26.58 1.12 0.98
C ILE A 127 27.64 1.89 0.16
N PRO A 128 28.44 1.25 -0.69
CA PRO A 128 29.43 1.95 -1.49
C PRO A 128 28.82 3.08 -2.34
N ASP A 129 29.48 4.21 -2.40
CA ASP A 129 29.09 5.29 -3.30
C ASP A 129 29.04 4.79 -4.75
N GLY A 130 27.99 5.14 -5.47
CA GLY A 130 27.82 4.67 -6.85
C GLY A 130 26.46 5.01 -7.42
N ASP A 131 26.34 4.74 -8.70
CA ASP A 131 25.08 4.78 -9.45
C ASP A 131 24.71 3.34 -9.82
N TYR A 132 23.56 2.88 -9.35
CA TYR A 132 23.06 1.53 -9.50
C TYR A 132 21.76 1.55 -10.31
N GLU A 133 21.62 0.64 -11.24
CA GLU A 133 20.43 0.57 -12.10
C GLU A 133 19.84 -0.83 -12.13
N ALA A 134 18.53 -0.90 -12.20
CA ALA A 134 17.84 -2.13 -12.50
C ALA A 134 16.59 -1.87 -13.33
N GLU A 135 16.14 -2.93 -13.96
CA GLU A 135 14.93 -2.96 -14.77
C GLU A 135 14.15 -4.22 -14.49
N SER A 136 12.82 -4.08 -14.49
CA SER A 136 11.84 -5.16 -14.44
C SER A 136 10.73 -4.86 -15.44
N LEU A 137 9.91 -5.85 -15.75
CA LEU A 137 8.79 -5.72 -16.65
C LEU A 137 7.51 -6.12 -15.92
N LEU A 138 6.43 -5.41 -16.23
CA LEU A 138 5.06 -5.85 -15.96
C LEU A 138 4.46 -6.28 -17.30
N ASP A 139 3.67 -7.33 -17.31
CA ASP A 139 3.20 -7.96 -18.56
C ASP A 139 2.39 -7.01 -19.43
N ASN A 140 1.53 -6.18 -18.81
CA ASN A 140 0.69 -5.22 -19.51
C ASN A 140 0.03 -4.23 -18.54
N ASP A 141 -0.77 -3.28 -19.06
CA ASP A 141 -1.46 -2.26 -18.28
C ASP A 141 -2.90 -2.67 -17.84
N GLY A 142 -3.31 -3.90 -18.08
CA GLY A 142 -4.67 -4.39 -17.84
C GLY A 142 -5.68 -4.05 -18.94
N ARG A 143 -5.25 -3.38 -20.02
CA ARG A 143 -6.06 -2.99 -21.17
C ARG A 143 -5.38 -3.32 -22.50
N THR A 144 -4.12 -2.94 -22.66
CA THR A 144 -3.29 -3.27 -23.84
C THR A 144 -2.44 -4.49 -23.48
N LEU A 145 -3.00 -5.70 -23.71
CA LEU A 145 -2.50 -6.94 -23.16
C LEU A 145 -1.20 -7.45 -23.79
N ASP A 146 -0.83 -6.96 -24.95
CA ASP A 146 0.36 -7.36 -25.72
C ASP A 146 1.55 -6.41 -25.53
N LYS A 147 1.43 -5.41 -24.65
CA LYS A 147 2.46 -4.40 -24.45
C LYS A 147 3.00 -4.40 -23.02
N PRO A 148 4.20 -4.93 -22.79
CA PRO A 148 4.87 -4.87 -21.51
C PRO A 148 5.16 -3.43 -21.06
N LEU A 149 5.12 -3.20 -19.75
CA LEU A 149 5.48 -1.94 -19.12
C LEU A 149 6.84 -2.07 -18.47
N ARG A 150 7.69 -1.09 -18.73
CA ARG A 150 9.05 -1.06 -18.21
C ARG A 150 9.10 -0.35 -16.86
N VAL A 151 9.62 -1.04 -15.86
CA VAL A 151 9.93 -0.49 -14.53
C VAL A 151 11.46 -0.31 -14.50
N LYS A 152 11.94 0.89 -14.80
CA LYS A 152 13.38 1.20 -14.70
C LYS A 152 13.62 2.14 -13.54
N VAL A 153 14.62 1.81 -12.72
CA VAL A 153 15.00 2.55 -11.52
C VAL A 153 16.51 2.81 -11.53
N LYS A 154 16.89 4.02 -11.15
CA LYS A 154 18.28 4.37 -10.80
C LYS A 154 18.35 4.67 -9.31
N VAL A 155 19.33 4.12 -8.64
CA VAL A 155 19.62 4.41 -7.23
C VAL A 155 21.00 5.00 -7.13
N ARG A 156 21.12 6.19 -6.57
CA ARG A 156 22.38 6.87 -6.38
C ARG A 156 22.71 6.96 -4.90
N ILE A 157 23.92 6.53 -4.53
CA ILE A 157 24.43 6.63 -3.16
C ILE A 157 25.56 7.64 -3.16
N ARG A 158 25.50 8.60 -2.25
CA ARG A 158 26.56 9.60 -1.98
C ARG A 158 26.67 9.82 -0.48
N GLY A 159 27.70 9.27 0.14
CA GLY A 159 27.86 9.29 1.61
C GLY A 159 26.64 8.69 2.32
N SER A 160 25.96 9.47 3.14
CA SER A 160 24.76 9.04 3.89
C SER A 160 23.43 9.35 3.19
N GLN A 161 23.45 9.71 1.90
CA GLN A 161 22.28 10.09 1.13
C GLN A 161 21.99 9.06 0.03
N MET A 162 20.72 8.67 -0.10
CA MET A 162 20.21 7.83 -1.18
C MET A 162 19.22 8.63 -2.04
N THR A 163 19.40 8.63 -3.35
CA THR A 163 18.41 9.14 -4.31
C THR A 163 17.85 7.97 -5.11
N VAL A 164 16.52 7.84 -5.13
CA VAL A 164 15.80 6.92 -6.03
C VAL A 164 15.21 7.73 -7.17
N ASP A 165 15.65 7.46 -8.37
CA ASP A 165 15.30 8.21 -9.58
C ASP A 165 14.44 7.36 -10.53
N PHE A 166 13.22 7.82 -10.76
CA PHE A 166 12.22 7.23 -11.66
C PHE A 166 12.09 7.99 -12.99
N SER A 167 13.08 8.78 -13.39
CA SER A 167 13.01 9.58 -14.63
C SER A 167 12.85 8.75 -15.90
N GLU A 168 13.31 7.49 -15.89
CA GLU A 168 13.19 6.56 -17.00
C GLU A 168 12.03 5.55 -16.83
N MET A 169 11.11 5.82 -15.90
CA MET A 169 9.91 5.01 -15.70
C MET A 169 8.98 5.10 -16.91
N ASN A 170 8.26 4.02 -17.20
CA ASN A 170 7.24 4.01 -18.24
C ASN A 170 6.28 5.20 -18.10
N PRO A 171 5.92 5.91 -19.16
CA PRO A 171 4.87 6.94 -19.12
C PRO A 171 3.56 6.37 -18.56
N GLN A 172 2.68 7.25 -18.07
CA GLN A 172 1.34 6.81 -17.66
C GLN A 172 0.63 6.06 -18.79
N THR A 173 -0.11 5.02 -18.42
CA THR A 173 -0.72 4.08 -19.36
C THR A 173 -2.19 4.38 -19.60
N PRO A 174 -2.78 3.95 -20.73
CA PRO A 174 -4.22 4.02 -20.97
C PRO A 174 -5.05 3.13 -20.05
N GLY A 175 -4.45 2.10 -19.47
CA GLY A 175 -5.11 1.17 -18.56
C GLY A 175 -4.99 1.57 -17.08
N PRO A 176 -5.55 0.77 -16.18
CA PRO A 176 -5.62 1.08 -14.74
C PRO A 176 -4.32 0.85 -13.96
N LEU A 177 -3.25 0.34 -14.60
CA LEU A 177 -2.00 0.02 -13.94
C LEU A 177 -1.11 1.26 -13.76
N ASN A 178 -1.70 2.31 -13.25
CA ASN A 178 -0.99 3.53 -12.85
C ASN A 178 -1.11 3.73 -11.34
N SER A 179 -0.23 4.53 -10.81
CA SER A 179 -0.28 5.02 -9.43
C SER A 179 -0.24 6.56 -9.42
N GLY A 180 -0.86 7.16 -8.43
CA GLY A 180 -0.66 8.57 -8.12
C GLY A 180 0.71 8.79 -7.48
N ARG A 181 1.19 10.04 -7.49
CA ARG A 181 2.50 10.44 -6.94
C ARG A 181 2.76 9.92 -5.53
N GLY A 182 1.74 9.89 -4.66
CA GLY A 182 1.86 9.37 -3.30
C GLY A 182 2.24 7.89 -3.25
N GLY A 183 1.70 7.06 -4.16
CA GLY A 183 2.07 5.66 -4.29
C GLY A 183 3.50 5.46 -4.77
N GLY A 184 3.94 6.21 -5.79
CA GLY A 184 5.32 6.15 -6.28
C GLY A 184 6.35 6.49 -5.20
N ILE A 185 6.10 7.55 -4.41
CA ILE A 185 6.94 7.90 -3.25
C ILE A 185 6.90 6.80 -2.19
N ALA A 186 5.72 6.21 -1.90
CA ALA A 186 5.58 5.14 -0.93
C ALA A 186 6.39 3.90 -1.32
N GLY A 187 6.42 3.52 -2.61
CA GLY A 187 7.25 2.41 -3.09
C GLY A 187 8.74 2.62 -2.78
N ALA A 188 9.28 3.82 -3.04
CA ALA A 188 10.67 4.15 -2.69
C ALA A 188 10.89 4.12 -1.17
N ARG A 189 9.96 4.65 -0.37
CA ARG A 189 10.04 4.66 1.10
C ARG A 189 10.00 3.25 1.69
N VAL A 190 9.18 2.34 1.15
CA VAL A 190 9.13 0.94 1.60
C VAL A 190 10.46 0.24 1.35
N ALA A 191 11.02 0.32 0.14
CA ALA A 191 12.32 -0.25 -0.17
C ALA A 191 13.43 0.33 0.72
N PHE A 192 13.46 1.66 0.91
CA PHE A 192 14.41 2.33 1.76
C PHE A 192 14.31 1.88 3.22
N LYS A 193 13.10 1.81 3.77
CA LYS A 193 12.85 1.40 5.15
C LYS A 193 13.26 -0.06 5.39
N ALA A 194 12.95 -0.96 4.44
CA ALA A 194 13.35 -2.36 4.49
C ALA A 194 14.88 -2.53 4.53
N LEU A 195 15.63 -1.67 3.83
CA LEU A 195 17.10 -1.71 3.83
C LEU A 195 17.72 -1.09 5.08
N THR A 196 17.13 -0.01 5.63
CA THR A 196 17.82 0.82 6.63
C THR A 196 17.40 0.54 8.06
N SER A 197 16.13 0.18 8.29
CA SER A 197 15.62 0.05 9.65
C SER A 197 14.31 -0.76 9.70
N PRO A 198 14.31 -2.04 9.26
CA PRO A 198 13.09 -2.85 9.16
C PRO A 198 12.36 -3.00 10.51
N ASP A 199 13.09 -3.10 11.60
CA ASP A 199 12.56 -3.40 12.95
C ASP A 199 12.16 -2.16 13.75
N LEU A 200 12.40 -0.94 13.26
CA LEU A 200 12.07 0.30 13.97
C LEU A 200 10.72 0.85 13.53
N ASP A 201 10.03 1.51 14.45
CA ASP A 201 8.81 2.25 14.14
C ASP A 201 9.05 3.29 13.03
N VAL A 202 8.07 3.41 12.13
CA VAL A 202 8.14 4.35 11.02
C VAL A 202 7.80 5.77 11.46
N ASN A 203 8.65 6.71 11.08
CA ASN A 203 8.41 8.15 11.24
C ASN A 203 9.13 8.92 10.13
N GLU A 204 8.88 10.23 10.02
CA GLU A 204 9.45 11.05 8.95
C GLU A 204 10.98 11.15 8.99
N GLY A 205 11.59 11.06 10.20
CA GLY A 205 13.05 11.02 10.35
C GLY A 205 13.70 9.87 9.59
N CYS A 206 13.03 8.71 9.51
CA CYS A 206 13.54 7.57 8.74
C CYS A 206 13.86 7.92 7.29
N PHE A 207 13.10 8.85 6.69
CA PHE A 207 13.16 9.15 5.26
C PHE A 207 13.93 10.43 4.90
N ARG A 208 14.46 11.18 5.87
CA ARG A 208 15.28 12.37 5.59
C ARG A 208 16.53 12.09 4.73
N PRO A 209 17.19 10.92 4.81
CA PRO A 209 18.28 10.56 3.91
C PRO A 209 17.85 10.10 2.51
N LEU A 210 16.54 10.00 2.25
CA LEU A 210 16.00 9.55 0.96
C LEU A 210 15.49 10.73 0.13
N GLU A 211 16.01 10.87 -1.04
CA GLU A 211 15.48 11.73 -2.10
C GLU A 211 14.74 10.87 -3.14
N VAL A 212 13.58 11.31 -3.61
CA VAL A 212 12.82 10.63 -4.66
C VAL A 212 12.60 11.57 -5.84
N VAL A 213 13.26 11.26 -6.95
CA VAL A 213 13.05 11.95 -8.22
C VAL A 213 11.95 11.25 -8.99
N LEU A 214 10.78 11.86 -9.06
CA LEU A 214 9.57 11.29 -9.67
C LEU A 214 8.94 12.33 -10.61
N PRO A 215 9.28 12.32 -11.91
CA PRO A 215 8.65 13.18 -12.90
C PRO A 215 7.16 12.92 -13.02
N GLU A 216 6.41 13.96 -13.33
CA GLU A 216 4.97 13.86 -13.56
C GLU A 216 4.65 13.16 -14.89
N GLY A 217 3.51 12.47 -14.93
CA GLY A 217 3.03 11.78 -16.13
C GLY A 217 3.69 10.42 -16.37
N THR A 218 4.38 9.87 -15.39
CA THR A 218 4.82 8.48 -15.38
C THR A 218 3.74 7.57 -14.81
N MET A 219 3.87 6.25 -14.99
CA MET A 219 2.95 5.27 -14.40
C MET A 219 2.92 5.31 -12.85
N LEU A 220 3.90 5.94 -12.20
CA LEU A 220 3.96 6.12 -10.74
C LEU A 220 3.53 7.52 -10.27
N SER A 221 3.21 8.41 -11.20
CA SER A 221 2.79 9.79 -10.95
C SER A 221 1.77 10.26 -11.99
N ALA A 222 0.84 9.38 -12.32
CA ALA A 222 -0.14 9.62 -13.36
C ALA A 222 -1.04 10.82 -13.02
N LYS A 223 -1.38 11.57 -14.07
CA LYS A 223 -2.26 12.75 -14.00
C LYS A 223 -3.68 12.38 -14.35
N PRO A 224 -4.66 13.08 -13.79
CA PRO A 224 -6.04 12.94 -14.24
C PRO A 224 -6.17 13.15 -15.76
N PRO A 225 -7.09 12.44 -16.43
CA PRO A 225 -8.08 11.52 -15.86
C PRO A 225 -7.64 10.06 -15.76
N SER A 226 -6.35 9.75 -15.80
CA SER A 226 -5.85 8.37 -15.81
C SER A 226 -6.49 7.49 -14.74
N ALA A 227 -6.80 6.25 -15.11
CA ALA A 227 -7.25 5.22 -14.20
C ALA A 227 -6.13 4.77 -13.26
N LEU A 228 -6.47 4.46 -12.01
CA LEU A 228 -5.53 4.09 -10.94
C LEU A 228 -5.90 2.78 -10.23
N GLY A 229 -6.92 2.07 -10.71
CA GLY A 229 -7.54 0.94 -9.99
C GLY A 229 -6.62 -0.24 -9.71
N LEU A 230 -5.50 -0.38 -10.42
CA LEU A 230 -4.50 -1.44 -10.22
C LEU A 230 -3.15 -0.91 -9.68
N TRP A 231 -3.14 0.24 -9.04
CA TRP A 231 -1.91 0.84 -8.48
C TRP A 231 -1.09 -0.11 -7.60
N SER A 232 -1.76 -0.98 -6.86
CA SER A 232 -1.14 -1.92 -5.92
C SER A 232 -0.42 -3.10 -6.59
N ILE A 233 -0.65 -3.34 -7.88
CA ILE A 233 0.03 -4.39 -8.64
C ILE A 233 1.42 -3.93 -9.09
N ALA A 234 1.57 -2.65 -9.45
CA ALA A 234 2.86 -2.12 -9.89
C ALA A 234 3.85 -1.92 -8.74
N LEU A 235 3.39 -1.50 -7.56
CA LEU A 235 4.28 -1.12 -6.45
C LEU A 235 5.19 -2.24 -5.94
N PRO A 236 4.76 -3.49 -5.77
CA PRO A 236 5.66 -4.57 -5.36
C PRO A 236 6.85 -4.74 -6.31
N THR A 237 6.59 -4.74 -7.61
CA THR A 237 7.65 -4.83 -8.63
C THR A 237 8.60 -3.63 -8.59
N VAL A 238 8.08 -2.42 -8.31
CA VAL A 238 8.92 -1.22 -8.14
C VAL A 238 9.84 -1.36 -6.93
N ILE A 239 9.32 -1.82 -5.80
CA ILE A 239 10.09 -2.06 -4.56
C ILE A 239 11.22 -3.07 -4.84
N ASP A 240 10.88 -4.22 -5.45
CA ASP A 240 11.87 -5.24 -5.81
C ASP A 240 12.90 -4.73 -6.82
N THR A 241 12.51 -3.85 -7.74
CA THR A 241 13.45 -3.28 -8.71
C THR A 241 14.44 -2.33 -8.04
N ILE A 242 14.04 -1.58 -7.01
CA ILE A 242 14.95 -0.76 -6.20
C ILE A 242 15.94 -1.66 -5.46
N LEU A 243 15.46 -2.73 -4.81
CA LEU A 243 16.32 -3.69 -4.12
C LEU A 243 17.26 -4.39 -5.09
N LYS A 244 16.78 -4.82 -6.26
CA LYS A 244 17.56 -5.43 -7.34
C LYS A 244 18.69 -4.51 -7.79
N ALA A 245 18.47 -3.20 -7.91
CA ALA A 245 19.50 -2.24 -8.28
C ALA A 245 20.67 -2.24 -7.28
N LEU A 246 20.38 -2.39 -5.99
CA LEU A 246 21.37 -2.40 -4.92
C LEU A 246 22.00 -3.78 -4.64
N ALA A 247 21.46 -4.85 -5.21
CA ALA A 247 21.95 -6.21 -4.97
C ALA A 247 23.46 -6.39 -5.24
N PRO A 248 24.07 -5.79 -6.29
CA PRO A 248 25.51 -5.89 -6.48
C PRO A 248 26.35 -5.22 -5.39
N ALA A 249 25.83 -4.16 -4.77
CA ALA A 249 26.54 -3.41 -3.72
C ALA A 249 26.38 -4.03 -2.33
N VAL A 250 25.18 -4.53 -2.00
CA VAL A 250 24.83 -5.04 -0.68
C VAL A 250 24.09 -6.39 -0.75
N PRO A 251 24.68 -7.42 -1.37
CA PRO A 251 24.01 -8.70 -1.58
C PRO A 251 23.58 -9.39 -0.28
N HIS A 252 24.18 -9.01 0.85
CA HIS A 252 23.86 -9.54 2.17
C HIS A 252 22.62 -8.89 2.82
N LEU A 253 22.09 -7.81 2.24
CA LEU A 253 20.88 -7.11 2.73
C LEU A 253 19.67 -7.31 1.82
N VAL A 254 19.90 -7.72 0.56
CA VAL A 254 18.85 -7.78 -0.45
C VAL A 254 18.35 -9.22 -0.59
N PRO A 255 17.06 -9.48 -0.35
CA PRO A 255 16.44 -10.77 -0.67
C PRO A 255 16.24 -10.92 -2.19
N ALA A 256 16.03 -12.14 -2.66
CA ALA A 256 15.46 -12.36 -3.98
C ALA A 256 14.04 -11.78 -4.05
N ALA A 257 13.56 -11.52 -5.29
CA ALA A 257 12.24 -10.92 -5.48
C ALA A 257 11.12 -11.76 -4.86
N HIS A 258 10.10 -11.07 -4.35
CA HIS A 258 8.89 -11.71 -3.87
C HIS A 258 7.90 -11.95 -5.04
N LYS A 259 6.68 -12.42 -4.75
CA LYS A 259 5.68 -12.80 -5.77
C LYS A 259 5.27 -11.72 -6.79
N GLY A 260 5.62 -10.48 -6.60
CA GLY A 260 5.50 -9.39 -7.60
C GLY A 260 4.13 -8.72 -7.70
N ASP A 261 3.11 -9.20 -7.02
CA ASP A 261 1.78 -8.60 -6.99
C ASP A 261 1.13 -8.62 -5.59
N MET A 262 -0.08 -8.08 -5.48
CA MET A 262 -0.82 -8.08 -4.23
C MET A 262 -1.50 -9.44 -3.95
N GLY A 263 -1.89 -10.18 -4.98
CA GLY A 263 -2.71 -11.39 -4.89
C GLY A 263 -4.10 -11.14 -4.30
N GLY A 264 -5.14 -11.45 -5.04
CA GLY A 264 -6.50 -11.28 -4.53
C GLY A 264 -7.56 -11.83 -5.47
N CYS A 265 -8.71 -12.17 -4.92
CA CYS A 265 -9.91 -12.52 -5.68
C CYS A 265 -11.14 -11.83 -5.08
N SER A 266 -12.15 -11.62 -5.92
CA SER A 266 -13.43 -11.07 -5.49
C SER A 266 -14.54 -11.88 -6.13
N PHE A 267 -15.49 -12.34 -5.30
CA PHE A 267 -16.75 -12.94 -5.75
C PHE A 267 -17.90 -12.07 -5.26
N PHE A 268 -18.82 -11.76 -6.13
CA PHE A 268 -19.95 -10.91 -5.80
C PHE A 268 -21.22 -11.37 -6.55
N GLY A 269 -22.37 -11.11 -5.94
CA GLY A 269 -23.65 -11.53 -6.48
C GLY A 269 -24.80 -11.19 -5.52
N PHE A 270 -25.84 -11.99 -5.63
CA PHE A 270 -27.02 -11.90 -4.77
C PHE A 270 -27.19 -13.23 -4.01
N ARG A 271 -27.65 -13.14 -2.76
CA ARG A 271 -28.12 -14.30 -2.01
C ARG A 271 -29.57 -14.64 -2.41
N ASP A 272 -30.05 -15.77 -1.94
CA ASP A 272 -31.45 -16.22 -2.19
C ASP A 272 -32.50 -15.22 -1.69
N ASP A 273 -32.19 -14.46 -0.65
CA ASP A 273 -33.03 -13.40 -0.10
C ASP A 273 -32.98 -12.09 -0.89
N GLY A 274 -32.24 -12.05 -2.01
CA GLY A 274 -32.04 -10.87 -2.85
C GLY A 274 -31.00 -9.87 -2.31
N SER A 275 -30.40 -10.12 -1.15
CA SER A 275 -29.34 -9.26 -0.62
C SER A 275 -28.03 -9.44 -1.40
N ARG A 276 -27.27 -8.36 -1.54
CA ARG A 276 -25.95 -8.41 -2.20
C ARG A 276 -24.89 -9.00 -1.29
N PHE A 277 -23.94 -9.72 -1.87
CA PHE A 277 -22.71 -10.08 -1.20
C PHE A 277 -21.49 -9.67 -2.02
N LEU A 278 -20.40 -9.45 -1.32
CA LEU A 278 -19.06 -9.29 -1.88
C LEU A 278 -18.08 -10.00 -0.93
N LEU A 279 -17.55 -11.12 -1.37
CA LEU A 279 -16.37 -11.75 -0.78
C LEU A 279 -15.14 -11.15 -1.46
N MET A 280 -14.27 -10.55 -0.67
CA MET A 280 -12.98 -10.07 -1.13
C MET A 280 -11.90 -10.73 -0.25
N ASN A 281 -11.02 -11.47 -0.88
CA ASN A 281 -9.93 -12.14 -0.19
C ASN A 281 -8.59 -11.75 -0.82
N ILE A 282 -7.66 -11.35 0.06
CA ILE A 282 -6.27 -11.07 -0.29
C ILE A 282 -5.46 -12.23 0.25
N PHE A 283 -4.59 -12.81 -0.57
CA PHE A 283 -3.83 -13.98 -0.19
C PHE A 283 -2.33 -13.80 -0.45
N GLY A 284 -1.55 -14.53 0.34
CA GLY A 284 -0.10 -14.54 0.27
C GLY A 284 0.45 -15.29 -0.93
N GLY A 285 1.76 -15.24 -1.07
CA GLY A 285 2.54 -16.00 -2.03
C GLY A 285 3.96 -16.18 -1.51
N GLY A 286 4.80 -16.89 -2.23
CA GLY A 286 6.18 -17.10 -1.82
C GLY A 286 7.01 -15.82 -1.91
N TRP A 287 7.83 -15.57 -0.91
CA TRP A 287 8.88 -14.56 -0.95
C TRP A 287 10.20 -15.17 -1.40
N GLY A 288 11.08 -14.37 -1.98
CA GLY A 288 12.41 -14.81 -2.38
C GLY A 288 13.28 -15.21 -1.20
N GLY A 289 14.21 -16.15 -1.44
CA GLY A 289 15.21 -16.54 -0.44
C GLY A 289 16.05 -15.34 -0.01
N ARG A 290 16.46 -15.36 1.26
CA ARG A 290 17.34 -14.36 1.86
C ARG A 290 18.79 -14.85 1.84
N PRO A 291 19.79 -14.00 2.11
CA PRO A 291 21.19 -14.40 2.12
C PRO A 291 21.53 -15.56 3.08
N ASN A 292 20.78 -15.71 4.17
CA ASN A 292 21.05 -16.61 5.29
C ASN A 292 19.89 -17.56 5.63
N GLU A 293 18.75 -17.45 4.95
CA GLU A 293 17.56 -18.26 5.22
C GLU A 293 16.64 -18.38 4.00
N ASP A 294 15.75 -19.34 4.03
CA ASP A 294 14.72 -19.55 3.02
C ASP A 294 13.71 -18.38 3.00
N GLY A 295 13.05 -18.18 1.87
CA GLY A 295 11.96 -17.22 1.74
C GLY A 295 10.70 -17.67 2.49
N GLU A 296 9.88 -16.69 2.91
CA GLU A 296 8.64 -16.93 3.63
C GLU A 296 7.58 -17.60 2.73
N ASP A 297 6.96 -18.66 3.25
CA ASP A 297 5.83 -19.32 2.61
C ASP A 297 4.56 -18.48 2.76
N ALA A 298 3.78 -18.35 1.71
CA ALA A 298 2.45 -17.73 1.72
C ALA A 298 2.39 -16.34 2.37
N ALA A 299 3.45 -15.56 2.28
CA ALA A 299 3.51 -14.22 2.83
C ALA A 299 2.73 -13.22 1.99
N VAL A 300 2.17 -12.20 2.62
CA VAL A 300 1.49 -11.10 1.92
C VAL A 300 2.49 -10.26 1.11
N SER A 301 1.99 -9.48 0.16
CA SER A 301 2.83 -8.61 -0.65
C SER A 301 3.60 -7.60 0.20
N VAL A 302 4.81 -7.24 -0.22
CA VAL A 302 5.68 -6.26 0.44
C VAL A 302 5.05 -4.87 0.61
N CYS A 303 3.98 -4.55 -0.11
CA CYS A 303 3.24 -3.30 0.04
C CYS A 303 2.01 -3.40 0.98
N GLN A 304 1.83 -4.53 1.65
CA GLN A 304 0.75 -4.78 2.59
C GLN A 304 1.32 -5.05 3.98
N GLY A 305 0.71 -4.48 5.02
CA GLY A 305 1.10 -4.75 6.40
C GLY A 305 0.09 -5.66 7.09
N ASP A 306 0.57 -6.61 7.89
CA ASP A 306 -0.17 -7.48 8.83
C ASP A 306 -1.58 -7.93 8.34
N VAL A 307 -1.71 -8.27 7.08
CA VAL A 307 -2.93 -8.85 6.53
C VAL A 307 -3.03 -10.30 6.97
N ARG A 308 -4.16 -10.68 7.56
CA ARG A 308 -4.43 -12.03 8.04
C ARG A 308 -5.51 -12.68 7.20
N ASN A 309 -5.39 -13.99 7.01
CA ASN A 309 -6.41 -14.77 6.33
C ASN A 309 -7.72 -14.74 7.12
N THR A 310 -8.83 -14.48 6.44
CA THR A 310 -10.16 -14.71 7.03
C THR A 310 -10.33 -16.21 7.22
N PRO A 311 -10.71 -16.69 8.41
CA PRO A 311 -11.00 -18.12 8.64
C PRO A 311 -11.99 -18.66 7.61
N VAL A 312 -11.74 -19.87 7.13
CA VAL A 312 -12.54 -20.54 6.10
C VAL A 312 -14.01 -20.62 6.53
N GLU A 313 -14.26 -21.00 7.78
CA GLU A 313 -15.59 -21.10 8.35
C GLU A 313 -16.36 -19.78 8.31
N LEU A 314 -15.70 -18.65 8.55
CA LEU A 314 -16.32 -17.33 8.44
C LEU A 314 -16.64 -16.96 6.99
N GLN A 315 -15.81 -17.39 6.04
CA GLN A 315 -16.09 -17.15 4.62
C GLN A 315 -17.36 -17.95 4.21
N GLU A 316 -17.44 -19.23 4.56
CA GLU A 316 -18.54 -20.12 4.23
C GLU A 316 -19.86 -19.71 4.92
N ILE A 317 -19.79 -19.21 6.16
CA ILE A 317 -20.99 -18.70 6.89
C ILE A 317 -21.52 -17.40 6.26
N LYS A 318 -20.62 -16.52 5.82
CA LYS A 318 -21.01 -15.18 5.35
C LYS A 318 -21.37 -15.13 3.87
N TYR A 319 -20.82 -16.05 3.07
CA TYR A 319 -20.89 -15.98 1.62
C TYR A 319 -21.33 -17.32 1.04
N PRO A 320 -22.01 -17.35 -0.11
CA PRO A 320 -22.43 -18.59 -0.75
C PRO A 320 -21.25 -19.28 -1.46
N VAL A 321 -20.25 -19.67 -0.70
CA VAL A 321 -19.03 -20.35 -1.18
C VAL A 321 -18.69 -21.52 -0.27
N LEU A 322 -18.00 -22.51 -0.85
CA LEU A 322 -17.29 -23.56 -0.12
C LEU A 322 -15.81 -23.44 -0.48
N VAL A 323 -14.94 -23.47 0.51
CA VAL A 323 -13.49 -23.47 0.30
C VAL A 323 -13.00 -24.92 0.20
N GLU A 324 -12.77 -25.41 -1.01
CA GLU A 324 -12.34 -26.78 -1.24
C GLU A 324 -10.87 -27.03 -0.95
N ALA A 325 -10.04 -25.99 -1.15
CA ALA A 325 -8.62 -26.03 -0.82
C ALA A 325 -8.13 -24.65 -0.37
N HIS A 326 -7.31 -24.65 0.66
CA HIS A 326 -6.49 -23.51 1.10
C HIS A 326 -5.20 -24.08 1.66
N ALA A 327 -4.21 -24.24 0.80
CA ALA A 327 -2.98 -24.96 1.12
C ALA A 327 -1.76 -24.28 0.51
N LEU A 328 -0.58 -24.62 1.00
CA LEU A 328 0.67 -24.29 0.33
C LEU A 328 0.76 -25.09 -0.97
N ARG A 329 1.13 -24.42 -2.07
CA ARG A 329 1.35 -25.06 -3.36
C ARG A 329 2.70 -25.79 -3.36
N PRO A 330 2.72 -27.12 -3.47
CA PRO A 330 3.96 -27.90 -3.52
C PRO A 330 4.87 -27.45 -4.69
N ASP A 331 6.17 -27.52 -4.49
CA ASP A 331 7.20 -27.25 -5.50
C ASP A 331 7.12 -25.88 -6.19
N SER A 332 6.48 -24.89 -5.53
CA SER A 332 6.33 -23.54 -6.07
C SER A 332 7.42 -22.57 -5.63
N GLY A 333 8.32 -22.97 -4.71
CA GLY A 333 9.47 -22.19 -4.29
C GLY A 333 10.58 -22.20 -5.34
N GLY A 334 11.22 -21.06 -5.56
CA GLY A 334 12.38 -20.99 -6.46
C GLY A 334 13.61 -21.68 -5.90
N ASP A 335 14.40 -22.34 -6.74
CA ASP A 335 15.64 -23.01 -6.36
C ASP A 335 16.75 -22.02 -6.01
N GLY A 336 17.57 -22.37 -5.02
CA GLY A 336 18.74 -21.58 -4.61
C GLY A 336 19.45 -22.20 -3.42
N LYS A 337 20.54 -21.55 -2.97
CA LYS A 337 21.18 -21.92 -1.70
C LYS A 337 20.19 -21.88 -0.55
N HIS A 338 19.35 -20.88 -0.54
CA HIS A 338 18.15 -20.73 0.27
C HIS A 338 16.99 -20.64 -0.70
N ARG A 339 16.00 -21.52 -0.55
CA ARG A 339 14.88 -21.60 -1.47
C ARG A 339 13.95 -20.39 -1.34
N GLY A 340 13.24 -20.07 -2.38
CA GLY A 340 12.06 -19.21 -2.29
C GLY A 340 10.92 -19.89 -1.53
N GLY A 341 10.08 -19.09 -0.88
CA GLY A 341 8.90 -19.55 -0.17
C GLY A 341 7.84 -20.12 -1.11
N LEU A 342 7.00 -21.00 -0.58
CA LEU A 342 5.89 -21.62 -1.31
C LEU A 342 4.74 -20.63 -1.51
N GLY A 343 4.10 -20.69 -2.68
CA GLY A 343 2.86 -20.01 -2.98
C GLY A 343 1.64 -20.68 -2.33
N LEU A 344 0.45 -20.15 -2.63
CA LEU A 344 -0.83 -20.69 -2.18
C LEU A 344 -1.58 -21.36 -3.33
N GLU A 345 -2.34 -22.38 -2.98
CA GLU A 345 -3.43 -22.92 -3.76
C GLU A 345 -4.74 -22.67 -3.03
N LEU A 346 -5.69 -22.00 -3.69
CA LEU A 346 -6.96 -21.62 -3.12
C LEU A 346 -8.08 -21.95 -4.12
N THR A 347 -8.97 -22.88 -3.74
CA THR A 347 -10.07 -23.33 -4.58
C THR A 347 -11.40 -23.03 -3.91
N TYR A 348 -12.25 -22.29 -4.62
CA TYR A 348 -13.61 -21.99 -4.19
C TYR A 348 -14.62 -22.70 -5.10
N ARG A 349 -15.65 -23.26 -4.50
CA ARG A 349 -16.90 -23.65 -5.15
C ARG A 349 -17.98 -22.64 -4.82
N LEU A 350 -18.59 -22.06 -5.84
CA LEU A 350 -19.77 -21.22 -5.67
C LEU A 350 -21.00 -22.11 -5.46
N LEU A 351 -21.82 -21.77 -4.44
CA LEU A 351 -22.99 -22.56 -4.02
C LEU A 351 -24.31 -22.03 -4.62
N GLN A 352 -24.28 -21.53 -5.88
CA GLN A 352 -25.45 -21.05 -6.61
C GLN A 352 -25.58 -21.73 -7.95
#